data_fcd1c774ffd4afa6e880552175f91140
#
_entry.id   fcd1c774ffd4afa6e880552175f91140
#
_cell.length_a   1.000
_cell.length_b   1.000
_cell.length_c   1.000
_cell.angle_alpha   90.00
_cell.angle_beta   90.00
_cell.angle_gamma   90.00
#
_symmetry.space_group_name_H-M   'P 1'
#
loop_
_entity.id
_entity.type
_entity.pdbx_description
1 polymer ?
#
loop_
_entity_poly.entity_id
_entity_poly.type
_entity_poly.pdbx_seq_one_letter_code
_entity_poly.pdbx_strand_id
1 'polypeptide(L)'
;MYLLPAVFITYSLAYLDRANYGFGAAAGLASTLQISGKDSALLAGLFFLGYFAFQIPGAALAKRYSVRKTVFVALVGWGVCAALTGVIHRFWLLAVDRLLLGVAESLVFPVILHLLTRWFTRGERSRANAILMLGNPVTVLWMSAITGFLIQQFGWQRTFILEGLPSIVWAAVWVLFVRDKPREAKWLAPEAADLLELRLRQEQREVAAVGKVREALLRGDVLLLSAQYFCWSLGVYGFVLWLPTIVMRGAAVSMSRTGLLTAIPYLAAILLMLLVAYISDKGVHRRKSLVWPFLLTAGAALFGSYHFAQRSFPLAFLCLVIAGGCMYAPYGPFFAIVPERVSGNVTAEVLALINSCGALGGFFGSYLVGLLQAVTGDERAGYLLMSISLVVSALLMWSLSDVRQADKPLTTEIWKQA
;
A
#
# COMPACT_ATOMS: atom_id res chain seq x y z
N MET A 1 -7.32 -14.29 17.96
CA MET A 1 -5.93 -13.77 17.78
C MET A 1 -5.14 -14.44 16.67
N TYR A 2 -5.36 -15.71 16.32
CA TYR A 2 -4.60 -16.45 15.28
C TYR A 2 -4.74 -15.93 13.85
N LEU A 3 -5.83 -15.24 13.52
CA LEU A 3 -6.08 -14.73 12.16
C LEU A 3 -5.20 -13.52 11.82
N LEU A 4 -4.96 -12.60 12.75
CA LEU A 4 -4.21 -11.37 12.48
C LEU A 4 -2.76 -11.61 12.03
N PRO A 5 -1.98 -12.52 12.65
CA PRO A 5 -0.66 -12.86 12.14
C PRO A 5 -0.70 -13.44 10.72
N ALA A 6 -1.67 -14.30 10.41
CA ALA A 6 -1.80 -14.87 9.07
C ALA A 6 -2.13 -13.80 8.02
N VAL A 7 -3.03 -12.87 8.33
CA VAL A 7 -3.37 -11.73 7.49
C VAL A 7 -2.16 -10.80 7.30
N PHE A 8 -1.46 -10.48 8.38
CA PHE A 8 -0.26 -9.63 8.35
C PHE A 8 0.84 -10.23 7.47
N ILE A 9 1.18 -11.51 7.65
CA ILE A 9 2.20 -12.19 6.84
C ILE A 9 1.79 -12.24 5.37
N THR A 10 0.52 -12.57 5.07
CA THR A 10 0.01 -12.59 3.68
C THR A 10 0.17 -11.24 3.02
N TYR A 11 -0.19 -10.16 3.71
CA TYR A 11 -0.08 -8.80 3.17
C TYR A 11 1.38 -8.34 3.06
N SER A 12 2.23 -8.76 3.99
CA SER A 12 3.66 -8.53 3.95
C SER A 12 4.32 -9.18 2.73
N LEU A 13 3.97 -10.43 2.41
CA LEU A 13 4.49 -11.13 1.23
C LEU A 13 4.07 -10.43 -0.07
N ALA A 14 2.81 -10.01 -0.19
CA ALA A 14 2.34 -9.24 -1.34
C ALA A 14 3.10 -7.90 -1.49
N TYR A 15 3.47 -7.26 -0.38
CA TYR A 15 4.19 -5.99 -0.45
C TYR A 15 5.68 -6.17 -0.77
N LEU A 16 6.26 -7.32 -0.45
CA LEU A 16 7.63 -7.70 -0.80
C LEU A 16 7.81 -7.70 -2.33
N ASP A 17 6.97 -8.46 -3.04
CA ASP A 17 7.03 -8.60 -4.50
C ASP A 17 6.78 -7.28 -5.25
N ARG A 18 6.07 -6.37 -4.61
CA ARG A 18 5.82 -5.02 -5.13
C ARG A 18 7.04 -4.12 -5.05
N ALA A 19 7.78 -4.20 -3.94
CA ALA A 19 8.89 -3.32 -3.66
C ALA A 19 10.24 -3.82 -4.19
N ASN A 20 10.43 -5.14 -4.35
CA ASN A 20 11.70 -5.74 -4.76
C ASN A 20 12.14 -5.35 -6.18
N TYR A 21 11.19 -4.99 -7.08
CA TYR A 21 11.52 -4.55 -8.44
C TYR A 21 12.49 -3.35 -8.44
N GLY A 22 12.34 -2.42 -7.50
CA GLY A 22 13.24 -1.27 -7.36
C GLY A 22 14.69 -1.69 -7.10
N PHE A 23 14.91 -2.75 -6.32
CA PHE A 23 16.24 -3.33 -6.07
C PHE A 23 16.79 -4.04 -7.31
N GLY A 24 15.95 -4.78 -8.04
CA GLY A 24 16.35 -5.39 -9.32
C GLY A 24 16.75 -4.34 -10.36
N ALA A 25 15.98 -3.25 -10.47
CA ALA A 25 16.30 -2.13 -11.35
C ALA A 25 17.65 -1.47 -10.98
N ALA A 26 17.89 -1.24 -9.69
CA ALA A 26 19.17 -0.72 -9.18
C ALA A 26 20.34 -1.66 -9.46
N ALA A 27 20.12 -2.97 -9.41
CA ALA A 27 21.12 -4.00 -9.65
C ALA A 27 21.41 -4.27 -11.13
N GLY A 28 20.86 -3.47 -12.06
CA GLY A 28 21.17 -3.59 -13.49
C GLY A 28 20.25 -4.53 -14.25
N LEU A 29 19.01 -4.72 -13.84
CA LEU A 29 18.00 -5.49 -14.57
C LEU A 29 17.90 -5.05 -16.03
N ALA A 30 17.86 -3.74 -16.31
CA ALA A 30 17.78 -3.21 -17.66
C ALA A 30 18.98 -3.61 -18.54
N SER A 31 20.20 -3.52 -18.01
CA SER A 31 21.41 -3.91 -18.74
C SER A 31 21.46 -5.42 -19.00
N THR A 32 21.06 -6.25 -18.02
CA THR A 32 21.01 -7.69 -18.17
C THR A 32 20.02 -8.13 -19.24
N LEU A 33 18.85 -7.47 -19.33
CA LEU A 33 17.81 -7.76 -20.31
C LEU A 33 18.02 -7.04 -21.65
N GLN A 34 19.07 -6.22 -21.77
CA GLN A 34 19.34 -5.38 -22.94
C GLN A 34 18.15 -4.49 -23.35
N ILE A 35 17.43 -3.96 -22.38
CA ILE A 35 16.29 -3.08 -22.56
C ILE A 35 16.63 -1.63 -22.22
N SER A 36 15.88 -0.70 -22.79
CA SER A 36 16.04 0.72 -22.46
C SER A 36 15.59 1.06 -21.02
N GLY A 37 16.07 2.18 -20.50
CA GLY A 37 15.58 2.69 -19.21
C GLY A 37 14.07 2.99 -19.22
N LYS A 38 13.51 3.39 -20.38
CA LYS A 38 12.05 3.59 -20.56
C LYS A 38 11.28 2.28 -20.44
N ASP A 39 11.80 1.21 -21.03
CA ASP A 39 11.18 -0.13 -20.95
C ASP A 39 11.24 -0.67 -19.53
N SER A 40 12.35 -0.47 -18.81
CA SER A 40 12.46 -0.84 -17.40
C SER A 40 11.47 -0.06 -16.53
N ALA A 41 11.31 1.24 -16.77
CA ALA A 41 10.31 2.05 -16.08
C ALA A 41 8.87 1.59 -16.38
N LEU A 42 8.59 1.20 -17.63
CA LEU A 42 7.29 0.64 -18.02
C LEU A 42 7.01 -0.68 -17.25
N LEU A 43 7.98 -1.60 -17.18
CA LEU A 43 7.85 -2.83 -16.43
C LEU A 43 7.53 -2.58 -14.94
N ALA A 44 8.13 -1.56 -14.33
CA ALA A 44 7.82 -1.14 -12.96
C ALA A 44 6.34 -0.71 -12.80
N GLY A 45 5.82 0.02 -13.79
CA GLY A 45 4.44 0.51 -13.79
C GLY A 45 3.39 -0.56 -14.08
N LEU A 46 3.67 -1.51 -14.99
CA LEU A 46 2.70 -2.50 -15.48
C LEU A 46 2.08 -3.33 -14.36
N PHE A 47 2.80 -3.59 -13.28
CA PHE A 47 2.26 -4.21 -12.08
C PHE A 47 1.01 -3.46 -11.57
N PHE A 48 1.11 -2.14 -11.41
CA PHE A 48 0.02 -1.31 -10.90
C PHE A 48 -1.16 -1.22 -11.86
N LEU A 49 -0.92 -1.31 -13.16
CA LEU A 49 -1.99 -1.35 -14.16
C LEU A 49 -2.81 -2.63 -14.05
N GLY A 50 -2.14 -3.79 -13.91
CA GLY A 50 -2.81 -5.07 -13.63
C GLY A 50 -3.58 -5.03 -12.31
N TYR A 51 -2.96 -4.48 -11.27
CA TYR A 51 -3.56 -4.31 -9.95
C TYR A 51 -4.82 -3.43 -10.01
N PHE A 52 -4.77 -2.29 -10.71
CA PHE A 52 -5.91 -1.41 -10.91
C PHE A 52 -7.07 -2.09 -11.63
N ALA A 53 -6.79 -2.74 -12.76
CA ALA A 53 -7.81 -3.34 -13.61
C ALA A 53 -8.64 -4.41 -12.90
N PHE A 54 -8.02 -5.16 -11.99
CA PHE A 54 -8.68 -6.29 -11.32
C PHE A 54 -9.13 -6.03 -9.88
N GLN A 55 -8.90 -4.86 -9.31
CA GLN A 55 -9.27 -4.55 -7.93
C GLN A 55 -10.80 -4.58 -7.72
N ILE A 56 -11.57 -3.99 -8.63
CA ILE A 56 -13.04 -3.99 -8.56
C ILE A 56 -13.61 -5.39 -8.86
N PRO A 57 -13.23 -6.08 -9.95
CA PRO A 57 -13.59 -7.48 -10.17
C PRO A 57 -13.21 -8.39 -8.99
N GLY A 58 -12.04 -8.19 -8.41
CA GLY A 58 -11.54 -8.94 -7.26
C GLY A 58 -12.41 -8.80 -6.03
N ALA A 59 -12.87 -7.59 -5.72
CA ALA A 59 -13.81 -7.35 -4.62
C ALA A 59 -15.16 -8.05 -4.84
N ALA A 60 -15.65 -8.11 -6.07
CA ALA A 60 -16.87 -8.84 -6.43
C ALA A 60 -16.70 -10.37 -6.30
N LEU A 61 -15.55 -10.90 -6.71
CA LEU A 61 -15.16 -12.30 -6.52
C LEU A 61 -15.11 -12.68 -5.03
N ALA A 62 -14.56 -11.80 -4.19
CA ALA A 62 -14.45 -12.03 -2.74
C ALA A 62 -15.82 -12.24 -2.06
N LYS A 63 -16.87 -11.61 -2.57
CA LYS A 63 -18.24 -11.78 -2.05
C LYS A 63 -18.88 -13.12 -2.49
N ARG A 64 -18.47 -13.65 -3.65
CA ARG A 64 -19.05 -14.87 -4.26
C ARG A 64 -18.34 -16.15 -3.86
N TYR A 65 -17.05 -16.11 -3.65
CA TYR A 65 -16.22 -17.27 -3.41
C TYR A 65 -15.65 -17.30 -1.98
N SER A 66 -15.11 -18.44 -1.58
CA SER A 66 -14.40 -18.60 -0.31
C SER A 66 -13.16 -17.70 -0.27
N VAL A 67 -13.05 -16.87 0.76
CA VAL A 67 -11.86 -16.04 1.03
C VAL A 67 -10.60 -16.90 1.10
N ARG A 68 -10.70 -18.03 1.82
CA ARG A 68 -9.60 -18.99 1.99
C ARG A 68 -9.07 -19.50 0.65
N LYS A 69 -9.97 -19.91 -0.28
CA LYS A 69 -9.59 -20.42 -1.60
C LYS A 69 -9.07 -19.32 -2.52
N THR A 70 -9.70 -18.15 -2.50
CA THR A 70 -9.30 -17.00 -3.33
C THR A 70 -7.90 -16.52 -2.99
N VAL A 71 -7.57 -16.36 -1.70
CA VAL A 71 -6.23 -15.95 -1.26
C VAL A 71 -5.20 -17.05 -1.54
N PHE A 72 -5.57 -18.33 -1.42
CA PHE A 72 -4.68 -19.44 -1.81
C PHE A 72 -4.28 -19.35 -3.30
N VAL A 73 -5.26 -19.22 -4.18
CA VAL A 73 -5.00 -19.10 -5.64
C VAL A 73 -4.16 -17.85 -5.93
N ALA A 74 -4.48 -16.74 -5.28
CA ALA A 74 -3.71 -15.50 -5.40
C ALA A 74 -2.25 -15.69 -4.95
N LEU A 75 -2.00 -16.26 -3.77
CA LEU A 75 -0.67 -16.54 -3.21
C LEU A 75 0.19 -17.40 -4.15
N VAL A 76 -0.39 -18.47 -4.68
CA VAL A 76 0.31 -19.33 -5.65
C VAL A 76 0.55 -18.57 -6.96
N GLY A 77 -0.47 -17.87 -7.47
CA GLY A 77 -0.38 -17.13 -8.72
C GLY A 77 0.71 -16.05 -8.69
N TRP A 78 0.69 -15.18 -7.68
CA TRP A 78 1.71 -14.14 -7.61
C TRP A 78 3.10 -14.69 -7.23
N GLY A 79 3.18 -15.69 -6.35
CA GLY A 79 4.47 -16.31 -6.03
C GLY A 79 5.14 -16.95 -7.25
N VAL A 80 4.36 -17.56 -8.15
CA VAL A 80 4.85 -18.08 -9.44
C VAL A 80 5.30 -16.92 -10.34
N CYS A 81 4.51 -15.87 -10.52
CA CYS A 81 4.89 -14.70 -11.31
C CYS A 81 6.15 -14.02 -10.74
N ALA A 82 6.22 -13.83 -9.41
CA ALA A 82 7.41 -13.25 -8.77
C ALA A 82 8.67 -14.08 -9.07
N ALA A 83 8.60 -15.41 -8.96
CA ALA A 83 9.71 -16.29 -9.30
C ALA A 83 10.05 -16.27 -10.80
N LEU A 84 9.03 -16.23 -11.68
CA LEU A 84 9.20 -16.15 -13.13
C LEU A 84 9.88 -14.84 -13.56
N THR A 85 9.68 -13.72 -12.85
CA THR A 85 10.43 -12.48 -13.08
C THR A 85 11.95 -12.72 -13.10
N GLY A 86 12.47 -13.62 -12.27
CA GLY A 86 13.91 -13.99 -12.23
C GLY A 86 14.38 -14.91 -13.37
N VAL A 87 13.47 -15.51 -14.11
CA VAL A 87 13.77 -16.50 -15.19
C VAL A 87 13.54 -15.93 -16.58
N ILE A 88 12.61 -14.99 -16.71
CA ILE A 88 12.20 -14.42 -18.01
C ILE A 88 13.26 -13.42 -18.50
N HIS A 89 13.75 -13.62 -19.73
CA HIS A 89 14.75 -12.75 -20.37
C HIS A 89 14.16 -11.89 -21.51
N ARG A 90 12.91 -12.17 -21.94
CA ARG A 90 12.26 -11.42 -23.01
C ARG A 90 11.35 -10.34 -22.46
N PHE A 91 11.53 -9.09 -22.91
CA PHE A 91 10.75 -7.95 -22.47
C PHE A 91 9.24 -8.19 -22.47
N TRP A 92 8.66 -8.67 -23.58
CA TRP A 92 7.20 -8.86 -23.68
C TRP A 92 6.65 -9.93 -22.75
N LEU A 93 7.40 -11.01 -22.53
CA LEU A 93 7.00 -12.01 -21.55
C LEU A 93 7.05 -11.46 -20.12
N LEU A 94 8.08 -10.67 -19.83
CA LEU A 94 8.21 -10.01 -18.53
C LEU A 94 7.12 -8.94 -18.33
N ALA A 95 6.73 -8.22 -19.40
CA ALA A 95 5.63 -7.27 -19.34
C ALA A 95 4.29 -7.94 -19.01
N VAL A 96 4.01 -9.09 -19.64
CA VAL A 96 2.83 -9.91 -19.32
C VAL A 96 2.90 -10.46 -17.90
N ASP A 97 4.06 -10.95 -17.47
CA ASP A 97 4.29 -11.45 -16.12
C ASP A 97 4.02 -10.37 -15.06
N ARG A 98 4.53 -9.15 -15.25
CA ARG A 98 4.29 -8.01 -14.36
C ARG A 98 2.80 -7.62 -14.26
N LEU A 99 2.07 -7.66 -15.40
CA LEU A 99 0.62 -7.46 -15.41
C LEU A 99 -0.11 -8.54 -14.62
N LEU A 100 0.24 -9.82 -14.86
CA LEU A 100 -0.38 -10.96 -14.18
C LEU A 100 -0.07 -10.97 -12.68
N LEU A 101 1.15 -10.60 -12.28
CA LEU A 101 1.52 -10.39 -10.89
C LEU A 101 0.60 -9.36 -10.22
N GLY A 102 0.40 -8.21 -10.88
CA GLY A 102 -0.51 -7.16 -10.40
C GLY A 102 -1.96 -7.64 -10.29
N VAL A 103 -2.45 -8.40 -11.28
CA VAL A 103 -3.79 -9.02 -11.26
C VAL A 103 -3.93 -9.97 -10.07
N ALA A 104 -2.98 -10.88 -9.86
CA ALA A 104 -3.02 -11.85 -8.77
C ALA A 104 -3.02 -11.17 -7.39
N GLU A 105 -2.17 -10.16 -7.18
CA GLU A 105 -2.10 -9.42 -5.92
C GLU A 105 -3.32 -8.53 -5.67
N SER A 106 -3.99 -8.02 -6.71
CA SER A 106 -5.14 -7.12 -6.57
C SER A 106 -6.30 -7.72 -5.78
N LEU A 107 -6.42 -9.06 -5.77
CA LEU A 107 -7.44 -9.80 -5.04
C LEU A 107 -7.25 -9.73 -3.52
N VAL A 108 -6.01 -9.59 -3.05
CA VAL A 108 -5.63 -9.81 -1.64
C VAL A 108 -6.26 -8.81 -0.70
N PHE A 109 -6.08 -7.53 -0.98
CA PHE A 109 -6.51 -6.47 -0.08
C PHE A 109 -8.03 -6.46 0.17
N PRO A 110 -8.90 -6.41 -0.88
CA PRO A 110 -10.35 -6.42 -0.66
C PRO A 110 -10.85 -7.72 -0.03
N VAL A 111 -10.23 -8.86 -0.37
CA VAL A 111 -10.58 -10.18 0.17
C VAL A 111 -10.24 -10.27 1.65
N ILE A 112 -9.07 -9.77 2.05
CA ILE A 112 -8.67 -9.73 3.47
C ILE A 112 -9.57 -8.77 4.26
N LEU A 113 -9.87 -7.58 3.74
CA LEU A 113 -10.81 -6.68 4.40
C LEU A 113 -12.18 -7.34 4.61
N HIS A 114 -12.66 -8.08 3.60
CA HIS A 114 -13.91 -8.86 3.75
C HIS A 114 -13.79 -9.95 4.82
N LEU A 115 -12.66 -10.65 4.91
CA LEU A 115 -12.41 -11.63 5.97
C LEU A 115 -12.47 -10.97 7.36
N LEU A 116 -11.81 -9.81 7.52
CA LEU A 116 -11.81 -9.08 8.78
C LEU A 116 -13.22 -8.66 9.22
N THR A 117 -14.13 -8.34 8.29
CA THR A 117 -15.53 -8.04 8.64
C THR A 117 -16.32 -9.25 9.14
N ARG A 118 -15.88 -10.47 8.82
CA ARG A 118 -16.50 -11.73 9.27
C ARG A 118 -15.96 -12.25 10.60
N TRP A 119 -14.84 -11.71 11.07
CA TRP A 119 -14.15 -12.19 12.27
C TRP A 119 -14.04 -11.15 13.37
N PHE A 120 -14.20 -9.86 13.06
CA PHE A 120 -14.03 -8.78 14.02
C PHE A 120 -15.26 -7.90 14.07
N THR A 121 -15.69 -7.57 15.28
CA THR A 121 -16.75 -6.60 15.55
C THR A 121 -16.32 -5.18 15.14
N ARG A 122 -17.28 -4.25 15.00
CA ARG A 122 -16.97 -2.84 14.63
C ARG A 122 -15.92 -2.20 15.52
N GLY A 123 -15.96 -2.49 16.83
CA GLY A 123 -14.98 -1.95 17.78
C GLY A 123 -13.56 -2.51 17.61
N GLU A 124 -13.43 -3.71 17.04
CA GLU A 124 -12.15 -4.40 16.86
C GLU A 124 -11.57 -4.20 15.44
N ARG A 125 -12.41 -3.91 14.43
CA ARG A 125 -12.01 -3.76 13.02
C ARG A 125 -10.96 -2.68 12.82
N SER A 126 -11.08 -1.56 13.55
CA SER A 126 -10.12 -0.46 13.43
C SER A 126 -8.69 -0.93 13.76
N ARG A 127 -8.54 -1.70 14.84
CA ARG A 127 -7.25 -2.29 15.25
C ARG A 127 -6.76 -3.34 14.23
N ALA A 128 -7.67 -4.19 13.75
CA ALA A 128 -7.32 -5.21 12.75
C ALA A 128 -6.84 -4.58 11.44
N ASN A 129 -7.52 -3.54 10.97
CA ASN A 129 -7.11 -2.77 9.79
C ASN A 129 -5.78 -2.02 10.01
N ALA A 130 -5.56 -1.46 11.20
CA ALA A 130 -4.30 -0.78 11.52
C ALA A 130 -3.11 -1.77 11.49
N ILE A 131 -3.28 -2.98 12.03
CA ILE A 131 -2.26 -4.04 11.96
C ILE A 131 -1.99 -4.43 10.51
N LEU A 132 -3.04 -4.56 9.69
CA LEU A 132 -2.88 -4.83 8.24
C LEU A 132 -2.05 -3.74 7.56
N MET A 133 -2.36 -2.46 7.80
CA MET A 133 -1.69 -1.32 7.16
C MET A 133 -0.23 -1.14 7.59
N LEU A 134 0.11 -1.48 8.84
CA LEU A 134 1.49 -1.49 9.31
C LEU A 134 2.36 -2.49 8.53
N GLY A 135 1.76 -3.49 7.89
CA GLY A 135 2.46 -4.43 7.02
C GLY A 135 3.28 -3.75 5.94
N ASN A 136 2.84 -2.62 5.37
CA ASN A 136 3.54 -1.94 4.29
C ASN A 136 4.94 -1.45 4.70
N PRO A 137 5.10 -0.47 5.60
CA PRO A 137 6.43 0.05 5.93
C PRO A 137 7.28 -0.97 6.70
N VAL A 138 6.66 -1.84 7.51
CA VAL A 138 7.37 -2.92 8.21
C VAL A 138 7.98 -3.88 7.21
N THR A 139 7.23 -4.28 6.17
CA THR A 139 7.76 -5.18 5.14
C THR A 139 8.91 -4.54 4.40
N VAL A 140 8.77 -3.32 3.93
CA VAL A 140 9.85 -2.65 3.19
C VAL A 140 11.08 -2.44 4.06
N LEU A 141 10.90 -2.19 5.36
CA LEU A 141 12.02 -2.06 6.31
C LEU A 141 12.91 -3.29 6.32
N TRP A 142 12.37 -4.47 6.62
CA TRP A 142 13.19 -5.69 6.74
C TRP A 142 13.58 -6.27 5.38
N MET A 143 12.67 -6.21 4.38
CA MET A 143 12.97 -6.73 3.06
C MET A 143 14.09 -5.94 2.36
N SER A 144 14.15 -4.62 2.54
CA SER A 144 15.22 -3.80 1.93
C SER A 144 16.61 -4.32 2.29
N ALA A 145 16.82 -4.66 3.56
CA ALA A 145 18.10 -5.21 4.03
C ALA A 145 18.35 -6.61 3.45
N ILE A 146 17.33 -7.49 3.48
CA ILE A 146 17.46 -8.87 3.00
C ILE A 146 17.63 -8.91 1.49
N THR A 147 16.79 -8.21 0.72
CA THR A 147 16.88 -8.15 -0.75
C THR A 147 18.22 -7.60 -1.21
N GLY A 148 18.70 -6.51 -0.58
CA GLY A 148 20.00 -5.94 -0.88
C GLY A 148 21.15 -6.94 -0.66
N PHE A 149 21.10 -7.72 0.43
CA PHE A 149 22.07 -8.77 0.72
C PHE A 149 21.97 -9.93 -0.29
N LEU A 150 20.76 -10.43 -0.56
CA LEU A 150 20.55 -11.54 -1.51
C LEU A 150 21.01 -11.17 -2.92
N ILE A 151 20.72 -9.97 -3.39
CA ILE A 151 21.15 -9.50 -4.71
C ILE A 151 22.68 -9.42 -4.79
N GLN A 152 23.35 -8.97 -3.72
CA GLN A 152 24.81 -8.91 -3.70
C GLN A 152 25.44 -10.30 -3.76
N GLN A 153 24.83 -11.31 -3.15
CA GLN A 153 25.35 -12.67 -3.09
C GLN A 153 24.99 -13.52 -4.32
N PHE A 154 23.76 -13.41 -4.80
CA PHE A 154 23.20 -14.34 -5.79
C PHE A 154 22.80 -13.66 -7.10
N GLY A 155 22.84 -12.33 -7.19
CA GLY A 155 22.29 -11.56 -8.30
C GLY A 155 20.77 -11.38 -8.22
N TRP A 156 20.21 -10.44 -8.98
CA TRP A 156 18.81 -10.10 -8.92
C TRP A 156 17.89 -11.24 -9.39
N GLN A 157 18.29 -12.03 -10.39
CA GLN A 157 17.48 -13.13 -10.93
C GLN A 157 17.17 -14.19 -9.87
N ARG A 158 18.22 -14.68 -9.19
CA ARG A 158 18.06 -15.68 -8.13
C ARG A 158 17.31 -15.11 -6.91
N THR A 159 17.50 -13.84 -6.63
CA THR A 159 16.78 -13.18 -5.55
C THR A 159 15.28 -13.15 -5.78
N PHE A 160 14.81 -12.83 -7.00
CA PHE A 160 13.38 -12.87 -7.32
C PHE A 160 12.80 -14.28 -7.20
N ILE A 161 13.53 -15.32 -7.63
CA ILE A 161 13.11 -16.71 -7.42
C ILE A 161 12.98 -17.03 -5.92
N LEU A 162 13.99 -16.67 -5.13
CA LEU A 162 14.00 -16.93 -3.68
C LEU A 162 12.90 -16.18 -2.94
N GLU A 163 12.56 -14.97 -3.36
CA GLU A 163 11.52 -14.15 -2.74
C GLU A 163 10.09 -14.52 -3.19
N GLY A 164 9.92 -15.12 -4.37
CA GLY A 164 8.63 -15.66 -4.81
C GLY A 164 8.22 -16.96 -4.11
N LEU A 165 9.19 -17.83 -3.78
CA LEU A 165 8.93 -19.12 -3.13
C LEU A 165 8.19 -19.03 -1.79
N PRO A 166 8.51 -18.10 -0.85
CA PRO A 166 7.81 -17.96 0.41
C PRO A 166 6.29 -17.76 0.25
N SER A 167 5.84 -17.07 -0.79
CA SER A 167 4.41 -16.87 -1.07
C SER A 167 3.72 -18.20 -1.40
N ILE A 168 4.38 -19.07 -2.18
CA ILE A 168 3.86 -20.41 -2.53
C ILE A 168 3.80 -21.31 -1.30
N VAL A 169 4.87 -21.32 -0.50
CA VAL A 169 4.91 -22.10 0.76
C VAL A 169 3.85 -21.59 1.73
N TRP A 170 3.70 -20.26 1.84
CA TRP A 170 2.70 -19.65 2.69
C TRP A 170 1.27 -19.96 2.26
N ALA A 171 1.02 -20.19 0.97
CA ALA A 171 -0.29 -20.62 0.49
C ALA A 171 -0.77 -21.91 1.16
N ALA A 172 0.12 -22.90 1.35
CA ALA A 172 -0.21 -24.12 2.07
C ALA A 172 -0.53 -23.84 3.56
N VAL A 173 0.28 -23.01 4.22
CA VAL A 173 0.04 -22.58 5.62
C VAL A 173 -1.29 -21.83 5.73
N TRP A 174 -1.57 -20.90 4.81
CA TRP A 174 -2.82 -20.16 4.76
C TRP A 174 -4.05 -21.07 4.74
N VAL A 175 -4.07 -22.06 3.86
CA VAL A 175 -5.20 -23.00 3.75
C VAL A 175 -5.35 -23.85 5.02
N LEU A 176 -4.29 -24.19 5.72
CA LEU A 176 -4.35 -24.98 6.94
C LEU A 176 -4.94 -24.18 8.11
N PHE A 177 -4.57 -22.91 8.26
CA PHE A 177 -4.90 -22.12 9.46
C PHE A 177 -6.12 -21.22 9.29
N VAL A 178 -6.37 -20.67 8.08
CA VAL A 178 -7.45 -19.69 7.87
C VAL A 178 -8.76 -20.40 7.53
N ARG A 179 -9.85 -19.88 8.09
CA ARG A 179 -11.24 -20.32 7.86
C ARG A 179 -12.09 -19.13 7.47
N ASP A 180 -13.11 -19.35 6.64
CA ASP A 180 -14.01 -18.30 6.14
C ASP A 180 -14.97 -17.80 7.23
N LYS A 181 -15.35 -18.65 8.18
CA LYS A 181 -16.30 -18.35 9.24
C LYS A 181 -15.78 -18.80 10.60
N PRO A 182 -16.18 -18.14 11.70
CA PRO A 182 -15.82 -18.53 13.05
C PRO A 182 -16.18 -19.99 13.40
N ARG A 183 -17.33 -20.48 12.98
CA ARG A 183 -17.78 -21.86 13.21
C ARG A 183 -16.92 -22.95 12.56
N GLU A 184 -16.16 -22.60 11.52
CA GLU A 184 -15.27 -23.52 10.81
C GLU A 184 -13.93 -23.69 11.54
N ALA A 185 -13.65 -22.84 12.53
CA ALA A 185 -12.37 -22.77 13.22
C ALA A 185 -12.35 -23.74 14.42
N LYS A 186 -11.66 -24.88 14.25
CA LYS A 186 -11.53 -25.90 15.30
C LYS A 186 -10.83 -25.43 16.59
N TRP A 187 -10.12 -24.29 16.53
CA TRP A 187 -9.43 -23.68 17.67
C TRP A 187 -10.32 -22.71 18.48
N LEU A 188 -11.53 -22.43 18.01
CA LEU A 188 -12.51 -21.59 18.71
C LEU A 188 -13.59 -22.48 19.32
N ALA A 189 -13.93 -22.23 20.59
CA ALA A 189 -15.01 -22.94 21.24
C ALA A 189 -16.35 -22.70 20.51
N PRO A 190 -17.21 -23.72 20.32
CA PRO A 190 -18.46 -23.58 19.55
C PRO A 190 -19.35 -22.45 20.07
N GLU A 191 -19.46 -22.29 21.39
CA GLU A 191 -20.29 -21.26 22.03
C GLU A 191 -19.75 -19.86 21.72
N ALA A 192 -18.41 -19.71 21.72
CA ALA A 192 -17.76 -18.44 21.40
C ALA A 192 -17.92 -18.10 19.90
N ALA A 193 -17.88 -19.09 19.01
CA ALA A 193 -18.12 -18.91 17.59
C ALA A 193 -19.56 -18.46 17.32
N ASP A 194 -20.55 -19.09 17.99
CA ASP A 194 -21.95 -18.76 17.86
C ASP A 194 -22.25 -17.35 18.38
N LEU A 195 -21.71 -17.01 19.54
CA LEU A 195 -21.87 -15.68 20.12
C LEU A 195 -21.26 -14.59 19.20
N LEU A 196 -20.08 -14.85 18.64
CA LEU A 196 -19.43 -13.93 17.69
C LEU A 196 -20.29 -13.75 16.42
N GLU A 197 -20.78 -14.84 15.83
CA GLU A 197 -21.63 -14.75 14.64
C GLU A 197 -22.95 -14.03 14.91
N LEU A 198 -23.57 -14.23 16.09
CA LEU A 198 -24.76 -13.49 16.50
C LEU A 198 -24.50 -12.00 16.59
N ARG A 199 -23.41 -11.57 17.24
CA ARG A 199 -23.00 -10.15 17.33
C ARG A 199 -22.76 -9.55 15.95
N LEU A 200 -22.02 -10.24 15.08
CA LEU A 200 -21.75 -9.78 13.72
C LEU A 200 -23.03 -9.63 12.87
N ARG A 201 -24.00 -10.56 13.03
CA ARG A 201 -25.31 -10.47 12.37
C ARG A 201 -26.14 -9.30 12.91
N GLN A 202 -26.12 -9.03 14.21
CA GLN A 202 -26.78 -7.86 14.79
C GLN A 202 -26.21 -6.56 14.23
N GLU A 203 -24.88 -6.41 14.23
CA GLU A 203 -24.20 -5.25 13.63
C GLU A 203 -24.53 -5.05 12.14
N GLN A 204 -24.73 -6.15 11.38
CA GLN A 204 -25.10 -6.06 9.97
C GLN A 204 -26.55 -5.61 9.76
N ARG A 205 -27.49 -5.98 10.65
CA ARG A 205 -28.89 -5.56 10.58
C ARG A 205 -29.08 -4.08 10.88
N GLU A 206 -28.21 -3.49 11.69
CA GLU A 206 -28.24 -2.07 12.04
C GLU A 206 -27.76 -1.15 10.91
N VAL A 207 -27.16 -1.72 9.85
CA VAL A 207 -26.73 -0.97 8.68
C VAL A 207 -27.95 -0.70 7.80
N ALA A 208 -28.56 0.48 7.98
CA ALA A 208 -29.63 0.94 7.09
C ALA A 208 -29.10 0.99 5.64
N ALA A 209 -29.88 0.42 4.72
CA ALA A 209 -29.60 0.54 3.29
C ALA A 209 -29.79 2.00 2.89
N VAL A 210 -28.71 2.70 2.57
CA VAL A 210 -28.76 4.11 2.19
C VAL A 210 -28.20 4.27 0.77
N GLY A 211 -28.95 5.00 -0.04
CA GLY A 211 -28.49 5.64 -1.28
C GLY A 211 -27.97 4.74 -2.38
N LYS A 212 -28.04 5.21 -3.59
CA LYS A 212 -27.41 4.53 -4.74
C LYS A 212 -25.90 4.66 -4.62
N VAL A 213 -25.15 3.56 -4.64
CA VAL A 213 -23.69 3.51 -4.64
C VAL A 213 -23.09 4.52 -5.64
N ARG A 214 -23.68 4.64 -6.83
CA ARG A 214 -23.26 5.58 -7.86
C ARG A 214 -23.27 7.04 -7.39
N GLU A 215 -24.25 7.45 -6.61
CA GLU A 215 -24.35 8.82 -6.10
C GLU A 215 -23.23 9.10 -5.07
N ALA A 216 -22.93 8.13 -4.22
CA ALA A 216 -21.81 8.22 -3.27
C ALA A 216 -20.44 8.32 -3.98
N LEU A 217 -20.22 7.53 -5.04
CA LEU A 217 -18.98 7.53 -5.80
C LEU A 217 -18.75 8.84 -6.59
N LEU A 218 -19.81 9.52 -7.01
CA LEU A 218 -19.76 10.76 -7.77
C LEU A 218 -19.78 12.03 -6.89
N ARG A 219 -19.81 11.90 -5.57
CA ARG A 219 -19.74 13.04 -4.66
C ARG A 219 -18.42 13.80 -4.84
N GLY A 220 -18.48 15.12 -4.83
CA GLY A 220 -17.31 15.98 -5.05
C GLY A 220 -16.19 15.77 -4.03
N ASP A 221 -16.53 15.51 -2.75
CA ASP A 221 -15.53 15.21 -1.70
C ASP A 221 -14.86 13.83 -1.91
N VAL A 222 -15.59 12.82 -2.42
CA VAL A 222 -15.05 11.50 -2.74
C VAL A 222 -14.11 11.59 -3.96
N LEU A 223 -14.50 12.34 -4.99
CA LEU A 223 -13.65 12.56 -6.17
C LEU A 223 -12.39 13.35 -5.80
N LEU A 224 -12.52 14.35 -4.91
CA LEU A 224 -11.37 15.11 -4.39
C LEU A 224 -10.40 14.22 -3.61
N LEU A 225 -10.91 13.36 -2.71
CA LEU A 225 -10.09 12.38 -1.97
C LEU A 225 -9.44 11.36 -2.92
N SER A 226 -10.13 10.95 -3.99
CA SER A 226 -9.58 10.05 -5.00
C SER A 226 -8.44 10.68 -5.77
N ALA A 227 -8.59 11.94 -6.21
CA ALA A 227 -7.55 12.70 -6.88
C ALA A 227 -6.36 12.98 -5.95
N GLN A 228 -6.65 13.34 -4.70
CA GLN A 228 -5.64 13.55 -3.67
C GLN A 228 -4.81 12.27 -3.44
N TYR A 229 -5.46 11.12 -3.28
CA TYR A 229 -4.78 9.85 -3.06
C TYR A 229 -4.03 9.34 -4.30
N PHE A 230 -4.52 9.67 -5.50
CA PHE A 230 -3.79 9.46 -6.76
C PHE A 230 -2.44 10.21 -6.74
N CYS A 231 -2.46 11.52 -6.46
CA CYS A 231 -1.25 12.33 -6.39
C CYS A 231 -0.31 11.85 -5.27
N TRP A 232 -0.86 11.49 -4.11
CA TRP A 232 -0.07 10.94 -3.01
C TRP A 232 0.63 9.64 -3.41
N SER A 233 -0.13 8.69 -3.96
CA SER A 233 0.40 7.38 -4.40
C SER A 233 1.43 7.52 -5.51
N LEU A 234 1.30 8.51 -6.40
CA LEU A 234 2.30 8.81 -7.41
C LEU A 234 3.66 9.12 -6.74
N GLY A 235 3.68 9.98 -5.75
CA GLY A 235 4.89 10.31 -4.98
C GLY A 235 5.44 9.11 -4.21
N VAL A 236 4.57 8.39 -3.49
CA VAL A 236 4.97 7.23 -2.67
C VAL A 236 5.57 6.11 -3.51
N TYR A 237 4.90 5.68 -4.57
CA TYR A 237 5.39 4.55 -5.38
C TYR A 237 6.56 4.93 -6.29
N GLY A 238 6.65 6.19 -6.71
CA GLY A 238 7.89 6.73 -7.28
C GLY A 238 9.04 6.59 -6.29
N PHE A 239 8.85 7.02 -5.04
CA PHE A 239 9.84 6.88 -3.98
C PHE A 239 10.21 5.42 -3.71
N VAL A 240 9.24 4.54 -3.45
CA VAL A 240 9.47 3.12 -3.11
C VAL A 240 10.32 2.42 -4.17
N LEU A 241 9.98 2.58 -5.44
CA LEU A 241 10.63 1.85 -6.53
C LEU A 241 12.00 2.44 -6.92
N TRP A 242 12.17 3.74 -6.80
CA TRP A 242 13.42 4.38 -7.24
C TRP A 242 14.39 4.67 -6.11
N LEU A 243 13.96 4.63 -4.84
CA LEU A 243 14.84 4.85 -3.67
C LEU A 243 16.09 3.97 -3.66
N PRO A 244 16.04 2.64 -3.96
CA PRO A 244 17.26 1.83 -4.01
C PRO A 244 18.27 2.34 -5.06
N THR A 245 17.81 2.71 -6.26
CA THR A 245 18.68 3.28 -7.32
C THR A 245 19.28 4.61 -6.88
N ILE A 246 18.47 5.49 -6.29
CA ILE A 246 18.87 6.79 -5.78
C ILE A 246 19.97 6.65 -4.72
N VAL A 247 19.77 5.75 -3.75
CA VAL A 247 20.73 5.51 -2.66
C VAL A 247 22.01 4.87 -3.17
N MET A 248 21.90 3.84 -4.01
CA MET A 248 23.04 3.12 -4.54
C MET A 248 23.99 4.03 -5.32
N ARG A 249 23.44 4.87 -6.22
CA ARG A 249 24.23 5.79 -7.04
C ARG A 249 24.75 6.99 -6.25
N GLY A 250 23.89 7.58 -5.41
CA GLY A 250 24.24 8.76 -4.63
C GLY A 250 25.29 8.50 -3.56
N ALA A 251 25.26 7.33 -2.91
CA ALA A 251 26.23 6.93 -1.90
C ALA A 251 27.44 6.17 -2.49
N ALA A 252 27.39 5.73 -3.75
CA ALA A 252 28.38 4.87 -4.39
C ALA A 252 28.75 3.63 -3.53
N VAL A 253 27.71 2.96 -2.98
CA VAL A 253 27.88 1.82 -2.06
C VAL A 253 27.45 0.50 -2.70
N SER A 254 27.86 -0.60 -2.06
CA SER A 254 27.44 -1.95 -2.46
C SER A 254 25.93 -2.15 -2.28
N MET A 255 25.38 -3.17 -2.96
CA MET A 255 23.94 -3.48 -2.92
C MET A 255 23.44 -3.81 -1.51
N SER A 256 24.25 -4.52 -0.70
CA SER A 256 23.92 -4.79 0.69
C SER A 256 23.81 -3.51 1.54
N ARG A 257 24.77 -2.57 1.38
CA ARG A 257 24.69 -1.27 2.06
C ARG A 257 23.53 -0.43 1.55
N THR A 258 23.22 -0.51 0.26
CA THR A 258 22.04 0.13 -0.33
C THR A 258 20.76 -0.35 0.36
N GLY A 259 20.64 -1.65 0.57
CA GLY A 259 19.49 -2.22 1.28
C GLY A 259 19.34 -1.68 2.70
N LEU A 260 20.45 -1.64 3.47
CA LEU A 260 20.45 -1.09 4.83
C LEU A 260 20.08 0.40 4.86
N LEU A 261 20.65 1.20 3.98
CA LEU A 261 20.32 2.63 3.89
C LEU A 261 18.86 2.84 3.47
N THR A 262 18.37 2.08 2.49
CA THR A 262 16.98 2.16 2.03
C THR A 262 15.99 1.81 3.14
N ALA A 263 16.35 1.00 4.13
CA ALA A 263 15.51 0.66 5.28
C ALA A 263 15.26 1.85 6.23
N ILE A 264 16.20 2.81 6.33
CA ILE A 264 16.13 3.92 7.31
C ILE A 264 14.89 4.83 7.13
N PRO A 265 14.54 5.29 5.92
CA PRO A 265 13.28 6.04 5.70
C PRO A 265 12.03 5.30 6.17
N TYR A 266 11.99 3.96 6.05
CA TYR A 266 10.84 3.17 6.49
C TYR A 266 10.79 2.98 8.01
N LEU A 267 11.94 2.97 8.69
CA LEU A 267 11.97 3.05 10.15
C LEU A 267 11.36 4.38 10.62
N ALA A 268 11.74 5.50 10.02
CA ALA A 268 11.14 6.80 10.30
C ALA A 268 9.63 6.79 9.99
N ALA A 269 9.20 6.13 8.90
CA ALA A 269 7.79 5.97 8.54
C ALA A 269 6.99 5.25 9.63
N ILE A 270 7.49 4.13 10.16
CA ILE A 270 6.82 3.37 11.22
C ILE A 270 6.66 4.23 12.48
N LEU A 271 7.74 4.89 12.92
CA LEU A 271 7.70 5.72 14.12
C LEU A 271 6.72 6.88 13.99
N LEU A 272 6.72 7.58 12.85
CA LEU A 272 5.81 8.69 12.60
C LEU A 272 4.37 8.21 12.40
N MET A 273 4.11 7.08 11.74
CA MET A 273 2.77 6.51 11.61
C MET A 273 2.15 6.22 12.98
N LEU A 274 2.91 5.59 13.89
CA LEU A 274 2.44 5.28 15.24
C LEU A 274 2.15 6.56 16.04
N LEU A 275 3.05 7.53 15.97
CA LEU A 275 2.89 8.82 16.65
C LEU A 275 1.66 9.58 16.13
N VAL A 276 1.51 9.70 14.82
CA VAL A 276 0.39 10.42 14.19
C VAL A 276 -0.93 9.72 14.40
N ALA A 277 -0.97 8.38 14.37
CA ALA A 277 -2.17 7.61 14.71
C ALA A 277 -2.60 7.89 16.16
N TYR A 278 -1.65 7.85 17.11
CA TYR A 278 -1.92 8.17 18.52
C TYR A 278 -2.46 9.59 18.73
N ILE A 279 -1.90 10.57 18.02
CA ILE A 279 -2.38 11.98 18.08
C ILE A 279 -3.79 12.09 17.45
N SER A 280 -4.02 11.40 16.33
CA SER A 280 -5.30 11.37 15.62
C SER A 280 -6.45 10.81 16.46
N ASP A 281 -6.18 9.78 17.26
CA ASP A 281 -7.19 9.13 18.10
C ASP A 281 -7.62 10.05 19.28
N LYS A 282 -6.74 10.95 19.73
CA LYS A 282 -7.06 11.95 20.78
C LYS A 282 -7.90 13.13 20.31
N GLY A 283 -8.02 13.36 19.01
CA GLY A 283 -8.69 14.55 18.46
C GLY A 283 -9.35 14.31 17.11
N VAL A 284 -10.50 13.67 17.09
CA VAL A 284 -11.26 13.29 15.88
C VAL A 284 -11.46 14.44 14.89
N HIS A 285 -11.64 15.67 15.37
CA HIS A 285 -11.91 16.86 14.52
C HIS A 285 -10.68 17.43 13.79
N ARG A 286 -9.49 16.88 13.99
CA ARG A 286 -8.23 17.40 13.44
C ARG A 286 -7.55 16.50 12.42
N ARG A 287 -8.20 15.46 11.93
CA ARG A 287 -7.56 14.50 11.03
C ARG A 287 -7.04 15.12 9.74
N LYS A 288 -7.82 16.00 9.11
CA LYS A 288 -7.38 16.77 7.93
C LYS A 288 -6.11 17.57 8.25
N SER A 289 -6.07 18.25 9.40
CA SER A 289 -4.91 19.05 9.85
C SER A 289 -3.66 18.22 10.16
N LEU A 290 -3.79 16.89 10.27
CA LEU A 290 -2.66 15.97 10.36
C LEU A 290 -2.20 15.47 9.00
N VAL A 291 -3.08 15.42 7.98
CA VAL A 291 -2.72 14.86 6.67
C VAL A 291 -1.95 15.83 5.80
N TRP A 292 -2.49 17.02 5.54
CA TRP A 292 -1.90 17.95 4.57
C TRP A 292 -0.51 18.47 4.98
N PRO A 293 -0.17 18.78 6.26
CA PRO A 293 1.15 19.28 6.60
C PRO A 293 2.26 18.23 6.44
N PHE A 294 1.95 16.97 6.78
CA PHE A 294 2.91 15.88 6.57
C PHE A 294 3.21 15.66 5.09
N LEU A 295 2.20 15.71 4.21
CA LEU A 295 2.40 15.58 2.76
C LEU A 295 3.16 16.77 2.19
N LEU A 296 2.88 17.99 2.66
CA LEU A 296 3.62 19.20 2.27
C LEU A 296 5.10 19.09 2.70
N THR A 297 5.34 18.64 3.94
CA THR A 297 6.71 18.43 4.45
C THR A 297 7.43 17.36 3.64
N ALA A 298 6.77 16.27 3.27
CA ALA A 298 7.35 15.24 2.42
C ALA A 298 7.73 15.78 1.04
N GLY A 299 6.85 16.57 0.41
CA GLY A 299 7.13 17.24 -0.86
C GLY A 299 8.31 18.22 -0.75
N ALA A 300 8.33 19.06 0.28
CA ALA A 300 9.43 20.00 0.53
C ALA A 300 10.77 19.26 0.79
N ALA A 301 10.74 18.15 1.52
CA ALA A 301 11.92 17.35 1.77
C ALA A 301 12.46 16.69 0.49
N LEU A 302 11.58 16.19 -0.40
CA LEU A 302 12.02 15.70 -1.73
C LEU A 302 12.63 16.80 -2.58
N PHE A 303 12.07 18.00 -2.53
CA PHE A 303 12.69 19.18 -3.18
C PHE A 303 14.06 19.48 -2.58
N GLY A 304 14.19 19.42 -1.25
CA GLY A 304 15.49 19.53 -0.57
C GLY A 304 16.48 18.47 -1.03
N SER A 305 16.04 17.21 -1.16
CA SER A 305 16.87 16.14 -1.69
C SER A 305 17.34 16.42 -3.12
N TYR A 306 16.45 16.90 -4.00
CA TYR A 306 16.81 17.39 -5.34
C TYR A 306 17.93 18.44 -5.30
N HIS A 307 17.80 19.41 -4.40
CA HIS A 307 18.78 20.50 -4.29
C HIS A 307 20.16 20.03 -3.79
N PHE A 308 20.17 19.11 -2.81
CA PHE A 308 21.41 18.63 -2.20
C PHE A 308 22.05 17.44 -2.92
N ALA A 309 21.34 16.76 -3.82
CA ALA A 309 21.79 15.51 -4.44
C ALA A 309 23.19 15.59 -5.08
N GLN A 310 23.56 16.73 -5.67
CA GLN A 310 24.88 16.94 -6.28
C GLN A 310 25.91 17.57 -5.35
N ARG A 311 25.49 18.09 -4.17
CA ARG A 311 26.35 18.84 -3.26
C ARG A 311 26.80 18.01 -2.06
N SER A 312 25.87 17.24 -1.50
CA SER A 312 26.11 16.47 -0.28
C SER A 312 25.12 15.32 -0.16
N PHE A 313 25.58 14.10 -0.40
CA PHE A 313 24.75 12.91 -0.22
C PHE A 313 24.14 12.81 1.19
N PRO A 314 24.88 13.05 2.31
CA PRO A 314 24.28 12.97 3.65
C PRO A 314 23.08 13.91 3.84
N LEU A 315 23.13 15.15 3.33
CA LEU A 315 22.02 16.09 3.40
C LEU A 315 20.85 15.65 2.51
N ALA A 316 21.13 15.19 1.29
CA ALA A 316 20.12 14.64 0.40
C ALA A 316 19.44 13.41 1.03
N PHE A 317 20.21 12.53 1.65
CA PHE A 317 19.71 11.34 2.31
C PHE A 317 18.86 11.67 3.55
N LEU A 318 19.28 12.66 4.37
CA LEU A 318 18.45 13.15 5.49
C LEU A 318 17.10 13.64 4.98
N CYS A 319 17.08 14.37 3.88
CA CYS A 319 15.84 14.80 3.23
C CYS A 319 14.98 13.60 2.77
N LEU A 320 15.60 12.53 2.24
CA LEU A 320 14.89 11.29 1.87
C LEU A 320 14.29 10.59 3.11
N VAL A 321 15.00 10.58 4.24
CA VAL A 321 14.49 10.01 5.50
C VAL A 321 13.26 10.79 5.99
N ILE A 322 13.34 12.13 5.98
CA ILE A 322 12.21 13.00 6.36
C ILE A 322 11.03 12.78 5.39
N ALA A 323 11.30 12.76 4.08
CA ALA A 323 10.26 12.53 3.09
C ALA A 323 9.57 11.18 3.27
N GLY A 324 10.34 10.10 3.43
CA GLY A 324 9.82 8.75 3.67
C GLY A 324 8.96 8.69 4.93
N GLY A 325 9.45 9.24 6.04
CA GLY A 325 8.68 9.32 7.29
C GLY A 325 7.36 10.08 7.11
N CYS A 326 7.42 11.28 6.54
CA CYS A 326 6.26 12.17 6.41
C CYS A 326 5.23 11.68 5.39
N MET A 327 5.63 10.99 4.30
CA MET A 327 4.66 10.48 3.32
C MET A 327 3.87 9.27 3.82
N TYR A 328 4.38 8.51 4.79
CA TYR A 328 3.65 7.39 5.40
C TYR A 328 2.84 7.78 6.62
N ALA A 329 3.28 8.78 7.38
CA ALA A 329 2.67 9.21 8.63
C ALA A 329 1.14 9.40 8.57
N PRO A 330 0.55 10.03 7.54
CA PRO A 330 -0.88 10.37 7.52
C PRO A 330 -1.81 9.25 7.03
N TYR A 331 -1.33 8.02 6.76
CA TYR A 331 -2.20 6.93 6.28
C TYR A 331 -3.38 6.64 7.22
N GLY A 332 -3.12 6.54 8.53
CA GLY A 332 -4.17 6.29 9.52
C GLY A 332 -5.25 7.36 9.53
N PRO A 333 -4.91 8.64 9.79
CA PRO A 333 -5.87 9.75 9.72
C PRO A 333 -6.62 9.85 8.39
N PHE A 334 -5.95 9.68 7.26
CA PHE A 334 -6.57 9.76 5.94
C PHE A 334 -7.69 8.74 5.74
N PHE A 335 -7.40 7.45 5.96
CA PHE A 335 -8.41 6.41 5.82
C PHE A 335 -9.52 6.49 6.87
N ALA A 336 -9.28 7.17 8.00
CA ALA A 336 -10.29 7.43 8.99
C ALA A 336 -11.25 8.59 8.62
N ILE A 337 -10.84 9.51 7.71
CA ILE A 337 -11.71 10.60 7.21
C ILE A 337 -12.84 10.04 6.33
N VAL A 338 -12.59 8.98 5.56
CA VAL A 338 -13.56 8.46 4.59
C VAL A 338 -14.88 8.00 5.25
N PRO A 339 -14.87 7.12 6.27
CA PRO A 339 -16.12 6.70 6.93
C PRO A 339 -16.81 7.82 7.73
N GLU A 340 -16.15 8.95 7.98
CA GLU A 340 -16.78 10.12 8.60
C GLU A 340 -17.61 10.94 7.61
N ARG A 341 -17.40 10.77 6.30
CA ARG A 341 -18.01 11.54 5.23
C ARG A 341 -19.08 10.81 4.46
N VAL A 342 -19.05 9.48 4.48
CA VAL A 342 -19.97 8.63 3.73
C VAL A 342 -20.67 7.64 4.64
N SER A 343 -21.89 7.24 4.25
CA SER A 343 -22.67 6.26 5.00
C SER A 343 -21.98 4.91 5.05
N GLY A 344 -22.12 4.20 6.16
CA GLY A 344 -21.41 2.95 6.43
C GLY A 344 -21.61 1.85 5.37
N ASN A 345 -22.77 1.81 4.69
CA ASN A 345 -23.11 0.83 3.66
C ASN A 345 -22.37 1.04 2.32
N VAL A 346 -21.91 2.26 2.01
CA VAL A 346 -21.16 2.59 0.77
C VAL A 346 -19.68 2.89 1.02
N THR A 347 -19.24 2.89 2.28
CA THR A 347 -17.86 3.18 2.66
C THR A 347 -16.87 2.23 2.00
N ALA A 348 -17.20 0.95 1.87
CA ALA A 348 -16.32 -0.04 1.25
C ALA A 348 -16.09 0.25 -0.24
N GLU A 349 -17.15 0.63 -0.97
CA GLU A 349 -17.08 0.97 -2.39
C GLU A 349 -16.32 2.27 -2.62
N VAL A 350 -16.49 3.26 -1.75
CA VAL A 350 -15.74 4.52 -1.79
C VAL A 350 -14.27 4.29 -1.50
N LEU A 351 -13.93 3.49 -0.50
CA LEU A 351 -12.54 3.11 -0.22
C LEU A 351 -11.91 2.34 -1.38
N ALA A 352 -12.68 1.46 -2.04
CA ALA A 352 -12.21 0.74 -3.23
C ALA A 352 -11.92 1.70 -4.40
N LEU A 353 -12.78 2.70 -4.64
CA LEU A 353 -12.53 3.71 -5.67
C LEU A 353 -11.25 4.52 -5.37
N ILE A 354 -11.13 5.04 -4.14
CA ILE A 354 -9.95 5.80 -3.71
C ILE A 354 -8.67 4.96 -3.89
N ASN A 355 -8.70 3.69 -3.45
CA ASN A 355 -7.54 2.81 -3.56
C ASN A 355 -7.22 2.43 -5.02
N SER A 356 -8.23 2.29 -5.89
CA SER A 356 -8.03 2.10 -7.32
C SER A 356 -7.36 3.32 -7.97
N CYS A 357 -7.80 4.54 -7.62
CA CYS A 357 -7.12 5.76 -8.06
C CYS A 357 -5.67 5.82 -7.56
N GLY A 358 -5.42 5.38 -6.31
CA GLY A 358 -4.07 5.23 -5.79
C GLY A 358 -3.21 4.25 -6.59
N ALA A 359 -3.77 3.12 -7.06
CA ALA A 359 -3.05 2.19 -7.91
C ALA A 359 -2.65 2.81 -9.26
N LEU A 360 -3.54 3.61 -9.87
CA LEU A 360 -3.19 4.41 -11.05
C LEU A 360 -2.08 5.42 -10.73
N GLY A 361 -2.13 6.10 -9.58
CA GLY A 361 -1.04 6.94 -9.09
C GLY A 361 0.28 6.15 -8.99
N GLY A 362 0.22 4.92 -8.51
CA GLY A 362 1.36 4.01 -8.48
C GLY A 362 1.93 3.70 -9.85
N PHE A 363 1.08 3.43 -10.84
CA PHE A 363 1.50 3.27 -12.25
C PHE A 363 2.26 4.49 -12.76
N PHE A 364 1.65 5.66 -12.66
CA PHE A 364 2.25 6.89 -13.15
C PHE A 364 3.53 7.25 -12.38
N GLY A 365 3.56 7.09 -11.06
CA GLY A 365 4.73 7.36 -10.23
C GLY A 365 5.91 6.47 -10.60
N SER A 366 5.68 5.18 -10.72
CA SER A 366 6.71 4.21 -11.09
C SER A 366 7.26 4.45 -12.49
N TYR A 367 6.38 4.69 -13.46
CA TYR A 367 6.73 4.86 -14.86
C TYR A 367 7.33 6.23 -15.17
N LEU A 368 6.67 7.32 -14.72
CA LEU A 368 7.09 8.67 -15.09
C LEU A 368 8.42 9.07 -14.46
N VAL A 369 8.71 8.64 -13.22
CA VAL A 369 10.03 8.91 -12.60
C VAL A 369 11.14 8.30 -13.44
N GLY A 370 11.02 7.04 -13.85
CA GLY A 370 12.02 6.41 -14.68
C GLY A 370 12.07 6.93 -16.10
N LEU A 371 10.91 7.29 -16.68
CA LEU A 371 10.84 7.91 -17.99
C LEU A 371 11.56 9.26 -18.01
N LEU A 372 11.31 10.11 -17.01
CA LEU A 372 11.98 11.41 -16.89
C LEU A 372 13.49 11.26 -16.77
N GLN A 373 13.97 10.34 -15.94
CA GLN A 373 15.40 10.04 -15.82
C GLN A 373 15.99 9.57 -17.14
N ALA A 374 15.28 8.71 -17.88
CA ALA A 374 15.76 8.18 -19.15
C ALA A 374 15.78 9.24 -20.29
N VAL A 375 14.84 10.20 -20.26
CA VAL A 375 14.72 11.25 -21.29
C VAL A 375 15.65 12.43 -21.01
N THR A 376 15.73 12.86 -19.75
CA THR A 376 16.53 14.05 -19.37
C THR A 376 17.99 13.72 -19.12
N GLY A 377 18.33 12.44 -18.88
CA GLY A 377 19.65 12.03 -18.40
C GLY A 377 19.94 12.51 -16.96
N ASP A 378 19.02 13.22 -16.32
CA ASP A 378 19.16 13.76 -14.97
C ASP A 378 18.36 12.93 -13.97
N GLU A 379 19.05 12.26 -13.07
CA GLU A 379 18.44 11.45 -12.01
C GLU A 379 17.56 12.26 -11.05
N ARG A 380 17.79 13.58 -10.98
CA ARG A 380 17.05 14.51 -10.12
C ARG A 380 15.64 14.82 -10.63
N ALA A 381 15.34 14.60 -11.92
CA ALA A 381 14.02 14.89 -12.48
C ALA A 381 12.90 14.11 -11.74
N GLY A 382 13.20 12.89 -11.28
CA GLY A 382 12.28 12.09 -10.47
C GLY A 382 11.92 12.73 -9.13
N TYR A 383 12.88 13.37 -8.46
CA TYR A 383 12.59 14.05 -7.19
C TYR A 383 11.59 15.19 -7.35
N LEU A 384 11.72 15.99 -8.43
CA LEU A 384 10.78 17.07 -8.71
C LEU A 384 9.38 16.56 -8.96
N LEU A 385 9.21 15.51 -9.76
CA LEU A 385 7.90 14.92 -10.02
C LEU A 385 7.25 14.44 -8.72
N MET A 386 7.98 13.69 -7.90
CA MET A 386 7.49 13.19 -6.61
C MET A 386 7.17 14.34 -5.64
N SER A 387 8.02 15.37 -5.59
CA SER A 387 7.80 16.57 -4.78
C SER A 387 6.52 17.29 -5.18
N ILE A 388 6.38 17.61 -6.47
CA ILE A 388 5.19 18.31 -7.00
C ILE A 388 3.92 17.49 -6.71
N SER A 389 3.94 16.18 -6.94
CA SER A 389 2.77 15.33 -6.69
C SER A 389 2.34 15.33 -5.23
N LEU A 390 3.27 15.30 -4.28
CA LEU A 390 2.97 15.36 -2.85
C LEU A 390 2.49 16.76 -2.42
N VAL A 391 3.05 17.83 -2.97
CA VAL A 391 2.57 19.19 -2.73
C VAL A 391 1.15 19.35 -3.27
N VAL A 392 0.86 18.90 -4.49
CA VAL A 392 -0.50 18.92 -5.04
C VAL A 392 -1.46 18.12 -4.17
N SER A 393 -1.05 16.92 -3.74
CA SER A 393 -1.82 16.08 -2.80
C SER A 393 -2.12 16.82 -1.49
N ALA A 394 -1.14 17.55 -0.92
CA ALA A 394 -1.32 18.36 0.26
C ALA A 394 -2.33 19.50 0.04
N LEU A 395 -2.24 20.20 -1.09
CA LEU A 395 -3.16 21.29 -1.45
C LEU A 395 -4.59 20.77 -1.67
N LEU A 396 -4.77 19.65 -2.35
CA LEU A 396 -6.07 18.99 -2.51
C LEU A 396 -6.66 18.61 -1.14
N MET A 397 -5.84 18.07 -0.24
CA MET A 397 -6.29 17.76 1.11
C MET A 397 -6.62 19.02 1.91
N TRP A 398 -5.85 20.09 1.77
CA TRP A 398 -6.13 21.37 2.41
C TRP A 398 -7.43 21.99 1.91
N SER A 399 -7.75 21.89 0.62
CA SER A 399 -9.00 22.41 0.03
C SER A 399 -10.25 21.63 0.43
N LEU A 400 -10.11 20.41 1.01
CA LEU A 400 -11.25 19.62 1.45
C LEU A 400 -12.04 20.40 2.52
N SER A 401 -13.34 20.59 2.30
CA SER A 401 -14.22 21.28 3.28
C SER A 401 -14.25 20.52 4.62
N ASP A 402 -14.31 21.25 5.72
CA ASP A 402 -14.52 20.61 7.02
C ASP A 402 -15.95 20.04 7.10
N VAL A 403 -16.12 18.91 7.78
CA VAL A 403 -17.46 18.32 7.99
C VAL A 403 -18.26 19.28 8.83
N ARG A 404 -19.36 19.84 8.28
CA ARG A 404 -20.28 20.69 9.06
C ARG A 404 -20.87 19.88 10.21
N GLN A 405 -20.88 20.45 11.41
CA GLN A 405 -21.43 19.81 12.63
C GLN A 405 -22.92 19.43 12.52
N ALA A 406 -23.62 19.95 11.50
CA ALA A 406 -25.06 19.73 11.29
C ALA A 406 -25.41 18.31 10.80
N ASP A 407 -24.46 17.53 10.25
CA ASP A 407 -24.70 16.18 9.72
C ASP A 407 -24.31 15.06 10.72
N LYS A 408 -24.15 15.38 12.00
CA LYS A 408 -23.97 14.31 13.01
C LYS A 408 -25.29 13.60 13.23
N PRO A 409 -25.33 12.25 13.05
CA PRO A 409 -26.49 11.50 13.54
C PRO A 409 -26.63 11.73 15.05
N LEU A 410 -27.86 11.98 15.52
CA LEU A 410 -28.28 12.31 16.89
C LEU A 410 -27.93 11.26 17.98
N THR A 411 -27.05 10.32 17.70
CA THR A 411 -26.76 9.17 18.57
C THR A 411 -25.70 9.44 19.66
N THR A 412 -25.09 10.63 19.71
CA THR A 412 -24.00 10.90 20.67
C THR A 412 -24.43 11.65 21.95
N GLU A 413 -25.65 12.11 22.04
CA GLU A 413 -26.12 12.86 23.25
C GLU A 413 -26.84 11.99 24.29
N ILE A 414 -27.30 10.80 23.94
CA ILE A 414 -28.06 9.92 24.85
C ILE A 414 -27.18 9.30 25.95
N TRP A 415 -25.86 9.19 25.74
CA TRP A 415 -24.95 8.58 26.72
C TRP A 415 -24.33 9.55 27.72
N LYS A 416 -24.65 10.87 27.66
CA LYS A 416 -24.20 11.83 28.68
C LYS A 416 -25.25 12.12 29.76
N GLN A 417 -26.44 11.54 29.66
CA GLN A 417 -27.54 11.74 30.59
C GLN A 417 -27.97 10.43 31.32
N ALA A 418 -27.30 9.33 31.09
CA ALA A 418 -27.40 8.09 31.86
C ALA A 418 -26.09 7.83 32.62
#